data_ade30eb90807715d7fe92f33b855e8f3
#
_entry.id   ade30eb90807715d7fe92f33b855e8f3
#
_cell.length_a   1.000
_cell.length_b   1.000
_cell.length_c   1.000
_cell.angle_alpha   90.00
_cell.angle_beta   90.00
_cell.angle_gamma   90.00
#
_symmetry.space_group_name_H-M   'P 1'
#
loop_
_entity.id
_entity.type
_entity.pdbx_description
1 polymer ?
#
loop_
_entity_poly.entity_id
_entity_poly.type
_entity_poly.pdbx_seq_one_letter_code
_entity_poly.pdbx_strand_id
1 'polypeptide(L)'
;MTGILLVGGNGTRLFPTTAVANKQLLPLYNKPLFYYSLSTLINLGAQHICIVGRREDLGFYKKLLISPFGAANFTISFVSQEEPLGIAHAIGLCEKFVKGDFYYVILGDNVFVGDLSQLACHCKKPWILTSKVATPN
;
A
#
# COMPACT_ATOMS: atom_id res chain seq x y z
N MET A 1 4.61 -9.04 -11.86
CA MET A 1 4.05 -9.36 -10.54
C MET A 1 3.16 -8.21 -10.08
N THR A 2 2.09 -8.50 -9.34
CA THR A 2 1.15 -7.49 -8.85
C THR A 2 1.46 -7.11 -7.40
N GLY A 3 1.43 -5.81 -7.09
CA GLY A 3 1.47 -5.27 -5.73
C GLY A 3 0.11 -4.71 -5.35
N ILE A 4 -0.32 -4.91 -4.12
CA ILE A 4 -1.53 -4.33 -3.54
C ILE A 4 -1.12 -3.40 -2.41
N LEU A 5 -1.45 -2.12 -2.54
CA LEU A 5 -1.19 -1.09 -1.55
C LEU A 5 -2.49 -0.69 -0.88
N LEU A 6 -2.62 -1.01 0.40
CA LEU A 6 -3.83 -0.72 1.17
C LEU A 6 -3.69 0.65 1.86
N VAL A 7 -4.42 1.64 1.38
CA VAL A 7 -4.41 3.02 1.90
C VAL A 7 -5.73 3.43 2.56
N GLY A 8 -6.60 2.47 2.81
CA GLY A 8 -7.83 2.65 3.56
C GLY A 8 -7.58 2.65 5.07
N GLY A 9 -8.54 3.17 5.82
CA GLY A 9 -8.51 3.21 7.27
C GLY A 9 -8.76 4.60 7.84
N ASN A 10 -9.49 4.67 8.95
CA ASN A 10 -9.97 5.94 9.51
C ASN A 10 -8.92 6.68 10.35
N GLY A 11 -7.76 6.06 10.63
CA GLY A 11 -6.67 6.70 11.38
C GLY A 11 -7.05 7.28 12.75
N THR A 12 -8.08 6.73 13.41
CA THR A 12 -8.71 7.29 14.63
C THR A 12 -7.75 7.60 15.76
N ARG A 13 -6.65 6.85 15.86
CA ARG A 13 -5.61 7.05 16.91
C ARG A 13 -4.80 8.34 16.72
N LEU A 14 -4.83 8.94 15.54
CA LEU A 14 -4.13 10.20 15.22
C LEU A 14 -5.07 11.40 15.17
N PHE A 15 -6.28 11.26 15.71
CA PHE A 15 -7.18 12.42 15.86
C PHE A 15 -6.52 13.50 16.74
N PRO A 16 -6.63 14.80 16.42
CA PRO A 16 -7.49 15.40 15.39
C PRO A 16 -6.86 15.51 13.97
N THR A 17 -5.60 15.17 13.80
CA THR A 17 -4.90 15.32 12.49
C THR A 17 -5.61 14.55 11.36
N THR A 18 -6.11 13.37 11.68
CA THR A 18 -6.83 12.52 10.71
C THR A 18 -8.29 12.92 10.46
N ALA A 19 -8.77 13.98 11.13
CA ALA A 19 -10.06 14.58 10.82
C ALA A 19 -10.07 15.31 9.45
N VAL A 20 -8.90 15.77 9.02
CA VAL A 20 -8.76 16.57 7.78
C VAL A 20 -8.04 15.84 6.66
N ALA A 21 -7.30 14.78 6.96
CA ALA A 21 -6.55 14.02 5.95
C ALA A 21 -6.39 12.55 6.35
N ASN A 22 -6.38 11.67 5.36
CA ASN A 22 -6.06 10.27 5.56
C ASN A 22 -4.63 10.13 6.10
N LYS A 23 -4.42 9.23 7.08
CA LYS A 23 -3.13 8.98 7.73
C LYS A 23 -1.99 8.77 6.73
N GLN A 24 -2.24 8.02 5.68
CA GLN A 24 -1.24 7.68 4.68
C GLN A 24 -0.84 8.88 3.79
N LEU A 25 -1.64 9.95 3.77
CA LEU A 25 -1.34 11.20 3.08
C LEU A 25 -0.54 12.18 3.94
N LEU A 26 -0.46 11.96 5.25
CA LEU A 26 0.33 12.78 6.15
C LEU A 26 1.83 12.68 5.80
N PRO A 27 2.57 13.79 5.90
CA PRO A 27 3.98 13.78 5.60
C PRO A 27 4.78 13.01 6.66
N LEU A 28 5.68 12.16 6.19
CA LEU A 28 6.77 11.62 6.98
C LEU A 28 8.07 12.16 6.39
N TYR A 29 8.73 13.05 7.14
CA TYR A 29 9.86 13.83 6.67
C TYR A 29 9.47 14.72 5.45
N ASN A 30 9.86 14.39 4.22
CA ASN A 30 9.69 15.23 3.04
C ASN A 30 8.66 14.72 2.03
N LYS A 31 7.93 13.64 2.33
CA LYS A 31 6.94 13.04 1.43
C LYS A 31 5.83 12.33 2.18
N PRO A 32 4.65 12.16 1.56
CA PRO A 32 3.54 11.42 2.16
C PRO A 32 3.95 9.99 2.55
N LEU A 33 3.40 9.51 3.66
CA LEU A 33 3.73 8.21 4.25
C LEU A 33 3.59 7.05 3.25
N PHE A 34 2.54 7.03 2.45
CA PHE A 34 2.29 5.94 1.49
C PHE A 34 3.37 5.80 0.41
N TYR A 35 4.16 6.84 0.13
CA TYR A 35 5.27 6.75 -0.84
C TYR A 35 6.35 5.77 -0.39
N TYR A 36 6.56 5.59 0.92
CA TYR A 36 7.53 4.61 1.42
C TYR A 36 7.07 3.19 1.12
N SER A 37 5.79 2.89 1.40
CA SER A 37 5.18 1.60 1.07
C SER A 37 5.12 1.35 -0.44
N LEU A 38 4.80 2.38 -1.22
CA LEU A 38 4.80 2.32 -2.68
C LEU A 38 6.21 2.02 -3.23
N SER A 39 7.22 2.72 -2.74
CA SER A 39 8.62 2.49 -3.13
C SER A 39 9.06 1.06 -2.82
N THR A 40 8.60 0.50 -1.70
CA THR A 40 8.87 -0.90 -1.36
C THR A 40 8.29 -1.86 -2.38
N LEU A 41 7.04 -1.67 -2.82
CA LEU A 41 6.43 -2.50 -3.88
C LEU A 41 7.19 -2.39 -5.20
N ILE A 42 7.61 -1.19 -5.57
CA ILE A 42 8.41 -0.97 -6.79
C ILE A 42 9.76 -1.70 -6.69
N ASN A 43 10.45 -1.59 -5.57
CA ASN A 43 11.73 -2.26 -5.33
C ASN A 43 11.61 -3.79 -5.31
N LEU A 44 10.45 -4.31 -4.89
CA LEU A 44 10.12 -5.74 -4.98
C LEU A 44 9.78 -6.18 -6.41
N GLY A 45 9.83 -5.29 -7.40
CA GLY A 45 9.59 -5.59 -8.81
C GLY A 45 8.10 -5.67 -9.20
N ALA A 46 7.20 -5.03 -8.45
CA ALA A 46 5.81 -4.95 -8.84
C ALA A 46 5.65 -4.12 -10.12
N GLN A 47 5.13 -4.74 -11.18
CA GLN A 47 4.87 -4.10 -12.49
C GLN A 47 3.45 -3.54 -12.60
N HIS A 48 2.54 -4.02 -11.77
CA HIS A 48 1.19 -3.51 -11.63
C HIS A 48 0.89 -3.31 -10.16
N ILE A 49 0.44 -2.12 -9.77
CA ILE A 49 0.13 -1.77 -8.38
C ILE A 49 -1.33 -1.37 -8.28
N CYS A 50 -2.08 -2.10 -7.44
CA CYS A 50 -3.45 -1.76 -7.08
C CYS A 50 -3.45 -0.95 -5.79
N ILE A 51 -3.90 0.29 -5.84
CA ILE A 51 -4.07 1.14 -4.67
C ILE A 51 -5.53 1.04 -4.22
N VAL A 52 -5.74 0.47 -3.04
CA VAL A 52 -7.08 0.26 -2.46
C VAL A 52 -7.30 1.24 -1.32
N GLY A 53 -8.33 2.04 -1.43
CA GLY A 53 -8.64 3.05 -0.41
C GLY A 53 -10.10 3.48 -0.44
N ARG A 54 -10.45 4.42 0.43
CA ARG A 54 -11.77 5.02 0.45
C ARG A 54 -11.96 5.86 -0.82
N ARG A 55 -13.18 5.86 -1.34
CA ARG A 55 -13.55 6.57 -2.58
C ARG A 55 -13.14 8.05 -2.55
N GLU A 56 -13.41 8.71 -1.43
CA GLU A 56 -13.10 10.13 -1.25
C GLU A 56 -11.61 10.45 -1.29
N ASP A 57 -10.75 9.50 -0.86
CA ASP A 57 -9.31 9.69 -0.80
C ASP A 57 -8.59 9.40 -2.12
N LEU A 58 -9.14 8.51 -2.97
CA LEU A 58 -8.48 8.07 -4.20
C LEU A 58 -8.13 9.21 -5.15
N GLY A 59 -8.90 10.29 -5.13
CA GLY A 59 -8.61 11.50 -5.92
C GLY A 59 -7.29 12.15 -5.56
N PHE A 60 -6.92 12.18 -4.27
CA PHE A 60 -5.63 12.72 -3.80
C PHE A 60 -4.46 11.83 -4.23
N TYR A 61 -4.57 10.52 -4.09
CA TYR A 61 -3.54 9.58 -4.55
C TYR A 61 -3.29 9.68 -6.06
N LYS A 62 -4.36 9.80 -6.86
CA LYS A 62 -4.25 10.03 -8.31
C LYS A 62 -3.44 11.28 -8.61
N LYS A 63 -3.79 12.42 -8.00
CA LYS A 63 -3.08 13.70 -8.22
C LYS A 63 -1.59 13.60 -7.86
N LEU A 64 -1.27 12.94 -6.75
CA LEU A 64 0.10 12.79 -6.28
C LEU A 64 0.94 11.87 -7.18
N LEU A 65 0.32 10.92 -7.89
CA LEU A 65 1.04 9.89 -8.65
C LEU A 65 1.14 10.18 -10.15
N ILE A 66 0.31 11.07 -10.70
CA ILE A 66 0.33 11.41 -12.13
C ILE A 66 1.64 12.11 -12.53
N SER A 67 2.16 13.02 -11.70
CA SER A 67 3.30 13.87 -12.07
C SER A 67 4.67 13.17 -11.91
N PRO A 68 4.97 12.48 -10.79
CA PRO A 68 6.30 11.92 -10.57
C PRO A 68 6.60 10.64 -11.35
N PHE A 69 5.58 9.91 -11.80
CA PHE A 69 5.71 8.55 -12.32
C PHE A 69 5.29 8.38 -13.79
N GLY A 70 5.14 9.48 -14.52
CA GLY A 70 4.64 9.46 -15.91
C GLY A 70 5.50 8.67 -16.91
N ALA A 71 6.75 8.32 -16.58
CA ALA A 71 7.65 7.50 -17.39
C ALA A 71 8.05 6.18 -16.70
N ALA A 72 7.32 5.75 -15.67
CA ALA A 72 7.69 4.57 -14.89
C ALA A 72 7.28 3.26 -15.60
N ASN A 73 8.09 2.23 -15.42
CA ASN A 73 7.87 0.89 -15.99
C ASN A 73 6.82 0.07 -15.21
N PHE A 74 5.87 0.71 -14.56
CA PHE A 74 4.77 0.04 -13.85
C PHE A 74 3.45 0.76 -14.09
N THR A 75 2.36 0.04 -13.91
CA THR A 75 1.00 0.57 -14.05
C THR A 75 0.31 0.65 -12.69
N ILE A 76 -0.55 1.65 -12.50
CA ILE A 76 -1.33 1.83 -11.28
C ILE A 76 -2.82 1.71 -11.59
N SER A 77 -3.51 0.90 -10.79
CA SER A 77 -4.97 0.85 -10.74
C SER A 77 -5.47 1.33 -9.39
N PHE A 78 -6.59 2.03 -9.39
CA PHE A 78 -7.22 2.52 -8.16
C PHE A 78 -8.52 1.75 -7.92
N VAL A 79 -8.68 1.22 -6.72
CA VAL A 79 -9.80 0.38 -6.33
C VAL A 79 -10.47 1.00 -5.10
N SER A 80 -11.75 1.26 -5.21
CA SER A 80 -12.54 1.81 -4.09
C SER A 80 -13.00 0.67 -3.18
N GLN A 81 -12.75 0.82 -1.89
CA GLN A 81 -13.36 0.02 -0.84
C GLN A 81 -14.46 0.87 -0.20
N GLU A 82 -15.71 0.59 -0.55
CA GLU A 82 -16.86 1.39 -0.09
C GLU A 82 -17.13 1.16 1.41
N GLU A 83 -16.97 -0.08 1.88
CA GLU A 83 -17.16 -0.47 3.27
C GLU A 83 -15.86 -1.01 3.88
N PRO A 84 -15.50 -0.60 5.12
CA PRO A 84 -14.26 -1.01 5.77
C PRO A 84 -14.34 -2.43 6.34
N LEU A 85 -14.63 -3.42 5.51
CA LEU A 85 -14.78 -4.84 5.88
C LEU A 85 -13.46 -5.58 6.11
N GLY A 86 -12.37 -4.84 6.27
CA GLY A 86 -11.06 -5.38 6.61
C GLY A 86 -10.15 -5.67 5.41
N ILE A 87 -8.96 -6.18 5.73
CA ILE A 87 -7.85 -6.39 4.77
C ILE A 87 -8.22 -7.45 3.73
N ALA A 88 -8.82 -8.56 4.15
CA ALA A 88 -9.19 -9.64 3.23
C ALA A 88 -10.18 -9.18 2.16
N HIS A 89 -11.18 -8.38 2.54
CA HIS A 89 -12.12 -7.76 1.61
C HIS A 89 -11.39 -6.83 0.62
N ALA A 90 -10.50 -5.97 1.10
CA ALA A 90 -9.72 -5.07 0.26
C ALA A 90 -8.86 -5.84 -0.77
N ILE A 91 -8.26 -6.95 -0.38
CA ILE A 91 -7.50 -7.83 -1.29
C ILE A 91 -8.43 -8.45 -2.32
N GLY A 92 -9.60 -8.96 -1.91
CA GLY A 92 -10.59 -9.56 -2.82
C GLY A 92 -11.05 -8.61 -3.92
N LEU A 93 -11.19 -7.31 -3.64
CA LEU A 93 -11.52 -6.29 -4.65
C LEU A 93 -10.46 -6.16 -5.76
N CYS A 94 -9.24 -6.63 -5.50
CA CYS A 94 -8.13 -6.61 -6.46
C CYS A 94 -8.05 -7.87 -7.33
N GLU A 95 -8.88 -8.88 -7.15
CA GLU A 95 -8.82 -10.18 -7.85
C GLU A 95 -8.62 -10.03 -9.36
N LYS A 96 -9.41 -9.19 -10.01
CA LYS A 96 -9.33 -8.96 -11.46
C LYS A 96 -8.02 -8.34 -11.94
N PHE A 97 -7.22 -7.77 -11.07
CA PHE A 97 -5.95 -7.13 -11.38
C PHE A 97 -4.75 -8.03 -11.07
N VAL A 98 -4.95 -9.06 -10.25
CA VAL A 98 -3.89 -10.01 -9.90
C VAL A 98 -3.65 -10.94 -11.08
N LYS A 99 -2.42 -10.91 -11.60
CA LYS A 99 -1.96 -11.80 -12.66
C LYS A 99 -0.90 -12.74 -12.10
N GLY A 100 -1.14 -14.05 -12.19
CA GLY A 100 -0.24 -15.09 -11.69
C GLY A 100 -0.56 -15.51 -10.24
N ASP A 101 0.27 -16.42 -9.72
CA ASP A 101 0.01 -17.12 -8.45
C ASP A 101 0.43 -16.35 -7.21
N PHE A 102 1.21 -15.26 -7.38
CA PHE A 102 1.77 -14.50 -6.28
C PHE A 102 1.55 -13.01 -6.45
N TYR A 103 1.31 -12.35 -5.34
CA TYR A 103 1.20 -10.91 -5.23
C TYR A 103 1.72 -10.43 -3.87
N TYR A 104 2.14 -9.18 -3.82
CA TYR A 104 2.52 -8.53 -2.57
C TYR A 104 1.38 -7.70 -2.02
N VAL A 105 1.22 -7.69 -0.69
CA VAL A 105 0.30 -6.79 0.01
C VAL A 105 1.11 -5.97 1.01
N ILE A 106 1.02 -4.66 0.92
CA ILE A 106 1.64 -3.72 1.87
C ILE A 106 0.58 -2.74 2.36
N LEU A 107 0.59 -2.49 3.66
CA LEU A 107 -0.22 -1.42 4.24
C LEU A 107 0.46 -0.07 3.99
N GLY A 108 -0.30 0.95 3.63
CA GLY A 108 0.21 2.26 3.23
C GLY A 108 0.85 3.08 4.35
N ASP A 109 0.86 2.55 5.57
CA ASP A 109 1.53 3.14 6.74
C ASP A 109 2.76 2.33 7.20
N ASN A 110 3.17 1.32 6.45
CA ASN A 110 4.36 0.53 6.76
C ASN A 110 5.59 1.15 6.11
N VAL A 111 6.61 1.39 6.91
CA VAL A 111 7.93 1.85 6.45
C VAL A 111 8.94 0.75 6.71
N PHE A 112 9.56 0.26 5.63
CA PHE A 112 10.58 -0.75 5.70
C PHE A 112 11.96 -0.12 5.51
N VAL A 113 12.91 -0.54 6.34
CA VAL A 113 14.31 -0.12 6.25
C VAL A 113 15.14 -1.34 5.88
N GLY A 114 15.91 -1.22 4.80
CA GLY A 114 16.72 -2.32 4.25
C GLY A 114 16.16 -2.88 2.95
N ASP A 115 16.91 -3.83 2.38
CA ASP A 115 16.58 -4.48 1.12
C ASP A 115 15.70 -5.72 1.36
N LEU A 116 14.47 -5.67 0.90
CA LEU A 116 13.51 -6.78 0.96
C LEU A 116 13.53 -7.66 -0.31
N SER A 117 14.34 -7.33 -1.33
CA SER A 117 14.34 -8.05 -2.62
C SER A 117 14.71 -9.52 -2.46
N GLN A 118 15.57 -9.84 -1.50
CA GLN A 118 15.97 -11.22 -1.19
C GLN A 118 14.81 -12.06 -0.62
N LEU A 119 13.83 -11.45 0.03
CA LEU A 119 12.65 -12.15 0.55
C LEU A 119 11.69 -12.55 -0.58
N ALA A 120 11.67 -11.79 -1.66
CA ALA A 120 10.77 -11.99 -2.79
C ALA A 120 11.12 -13.21 -3.64
N CYS A 121 12.39 -13.61 -3.70
CA CYS A 121 12.90 -14.58 -4.68
C CYS A 121 12.64 -16.05 -4.32
N HIS A 122 12.29 -16.41 -3.08
CA HIS A 122 12.39 -17.78 -2.60
C HIS A 122 11.09 -18.37 -2.06
N CYS A 123 9.99 -17.66 -2.04
CA CYS A 123 8.78 -18.13 -1.37
C CYS A 123 7.80 -18.78 -2.34
N LYS A 124 7.74 -20.12 -2.32
CA LYS A 124 6.68 -20.91 -2.98
C LYS A 124 5.40 -21.02 -2.14
N LYS A 125 5.38 -20.45 -0.94
CA LYS A 125 4.25 -20.48 0.00
C LYS A 125 3.94 -19.07 0.48
N PRO A 126 2.70 -18.78 0.89
CA PRO A 126 2.37 -17.50 1.52
C PRO A 126 3.23 -17.25 2.76
N TRP A 127 3.70 -16.01 2.92
CA TRP A 127 4.48 -15.59 4.09
C TRP A 127 4.04 -14.21 4.57
N ILE A 128 4.29 -13.93 5.83
CA ILE A 128 3.99 -12.64 6.46
C ILE A 128 5.27 -12.15 7.13
N LEU A 129 5.63 -10.90 6.85
CA LEU A 129 6.71 -10.24 7.57
C LEU A 129 6.20 -9.75 8.92
N THR A 130 6.85 -10.16 9.99
CA THR A 130 6.54 -9.75 11.36
C THR A 130 7.75 -9.14 12.04
N SER A 131 7.51 -8.26 13.02
CA SER A 131 8.55 -7.76 13.91
C SER A 131 8.24 -8.15 15.35
N LYS A 132 9.30 -8.47 16.12
CA LYS A 132 9.14 -8.72 17.55
C LYS A 132 8.90 -7.41 18.29
N VAL A 133 7.82 -7.34 19.07
CA VAL A 133 7.50 -6.17 19.91
C VAL A 133 7.91 -6.48 21.33
N ALA A 134 8.59 -5.54 21.99
CA ALA A 134 9.08 -5.74 23.36
C ALA A 134 7.95 -5.79 24.39
N THR A 135 6.88 -5.05 24.15
CA THR A 135 5.67 -5.02 24.99
C THR A 135 4.45 -5.03 24.08
N PRO A 136 3.77 -6.16 23.90
CA PRO A 136 2.46 -6.17 23.25
C PRO A 136 1.46 -5.46 24.16
N ASN A 137 0.84 -4.39 23.67
CA ASN A 137 -0.32 -3.75 24.30
C ASN A 137 -1.56 -4.57 24.02
#